data_2f85e4b5fd568cd72e761f57535a7c0f
#
_entry.id   2f85e4b5fd568cd72e761f57535a7c0f
#
_cell.length_a   1.000
_cell.length_b   1.000
_cell.length_c   1.000
_cell.angle_alpha   90.00
_cell.angle_beta   90.00
_cell.angle_gamma   90.00
#
_symmetry.space_group_name_H-M   'P 1'
#
loop_
_entity.id
_entity.type
_entity.pdbx_description
1 polymer ?
#
loop_
_entity_poly.entity_id
_entity_poly.type
_entity_poly.pdbx_seq_one_letter_code
_entity_poly.pdbx_strand_id
1 'polypeptide(L)'
;MTSRVLVAPLSGLTDLPFRRVLQQFKPGLVVSEMVASEFLAKGKADIVAKASGVGEIEPLVIQLVGREAKWMAEGARLSEEAGAAIIDINMGCPARKVTAGLSGSALMRNLDHALELVEATIGAVTVPVTLKMRLGWDFDCLNAPELAKRAEAAGVEMIVVHGRTRNQFYTGCLLYTSPSPRDKRQSRMPSSA
;
A
#
# COMPACT_ATOMS: atom_id res chain seq x y z
N MET A 1 -18.21 -3.15 -4.00
CA MET A 1 -17.72 -3.53 -2.65
C MET A 1 -18.91 -3.60 -1.69
N THR A 2 -19.07 -4.71 -0.98
CA THR A 2 -20.13 -4.89 0.02
C THR A 2 -19.76 -4.27 1.39
N SER A 3 -18.48 -4.10 1.67
CA SER A 3 -17.97 -3.48 2.91
C SER A 3 -17.01 -2.33 2.59
N ARG A 4 -17.07 -1.27 3.41
CA ARG A 4 -16.13 -0.14 3.36
C ARG A 4 -14.87 -0.35 4.20
N VAL A 5 -14.72 -1.53 4.82
CA VAL A 5 -13.54 -1.88 5.62
C VAL A 5 -12.51 -2.53 4.72
N LEU A 6 -11.33 -1.93 4.68
CA LEU A 6 -10.16 -2.46 3.97
C LEU A 6 -9.11 -2.90 5.00
N VAL A 7 -8.59 -4.11 4.85
CA VAL A 7 -7.51 -4.60 5.72
C VAL A 7 -6.17 -4.21 5.12
N ALA A 8 -5.49 -3.30 5.80
CA ALA A 8 -4.18 -2.80 5.38
C ALA A 8 -3.11 -3.90 5.42
N PRO A 9 -2.12 -3.85 4.52
CA PRO A 9 -0.99 -4.77 4.52
C PRO A 9 -0.13 -4.58 5.78
N LEU A 10 0.21 -5.69 6.42
CA LEU A 10 1.05 -5.76 7.62
C LEU A 10 2.16 -6.77 7.38
N SER A 11 3.41 -6.30 7.28
CA SER A 11 4.58 -7.17 7.05
C SER A 11 4.75 -8.18 8.19
N GLY A 12 4.88 -9.44 7.85
CA GLY A 12 4.96 -10.56 8.79
C GLY A 12 3.63 -10.99 9.40
N LEU A 13 2.50 -10.41 8.96
CA LEU A 13 1.17 -10.72 9.48
C LEU A 13 0.14 -11.06 8.40
N THR A 14 0.07 -10.28 7.32
CA THR A 14 -0.91 -10.52 6.26
C THR A 14 -0.44 -11.58 5.24
N ASP A 15 0.11 -12.67 5.76
CA ASP A 15 0.40 -13.89 5.01
C ASP A 15 -0.91 -14.57 4.53
N LEU A 16 -0.78 -15.60 3.72
CA LEU A 16 -1.96 -16.28 3.17
C LEU A 16 -2.86 -16.89 4.25
N PRO A 17 -2.35 -17.61 5.29
CA PRO A 17 -3.19 -18.13 6.36
C PRO A 17 -4.00 -17.05 7.09
N PHE A 18 -3.38 -15.91 7.42
CA PHE A 18 -4.07 -14.82 8.09
C PHE A 18 -5.11 -14.17 7.18
N ARG A 19 -4.82 -13.97 5.90
CA ARG A 19 -5.79 -13.44 4.92
C ARG A 19 -7.01 -14.36 4.76
N ARG A 20 -6.85 -15.70 4.80
CA ARG A 20 -7.96 -16.67 4.81
C ARG A 20 -8.90 -16.47 6.00
N VAL A 21 -8.34 -16.22 7.19
CA VAL A 21 -9.13 -15.93 8.38
C VAL A 21 -9.90 -14.63 8.23
N LEU A 22 -9.23 -13.57 7.74
CA LEU A 22 -9.86 -12.27 7.54
C LEU A 22 -10.99 -12.28 6.50
N GLN A 23 -10.89 -13.12 5.48
CA GLN A 23 -11.91 -13.26 4.44
C GLN A 23 -13.27 -13.73 5.00
N GLN A 24 -13.26 -14.48 6.11
CA GLN A 24 -14.49 -14.92 6.79
C GLN A 24 -15.32 -13.75 7.34
N PHE A 25 -14.69 -12.60 7.63
CA PHE A 25 -15.35 -11.37 8.10
C PHE A 25 -15.85 -10.49 6.95
N LYS A 26 -15.67 -10.91 5.69
CA LYS A 26 -16.14 -10.23 4.48
C LYS A 26 -15.72 -8.74 4.41
N PRO A 27 -14.44 -8.41 4.61
CA PRO A 27 -13.96 -7.05 4.36
C PRO A 27 -14.08 -6.70 2.88
N GLY A 28 -14.04 -5.41 2.55
CA GLY A 28 -14.05 -4.96 1.16
C GLY A 28 -12.81 -5.40 0.39
N LEU A 29 -11.63 -5.28 1.01
CA LEU A 29 -10.35 -5.74 0.47
C LEU A 29 -9.46 -6.29 1.59
N VAL A 30 -8.63 -7.29 1.25
CA VAL A 30 -7.52 -7.77 2.09
C VAL A 30 -6.25 -7.73 1.25
N VAL A 31 -5.31 -6.87 1.63
CA VAL A 31 -4.07 -6.67 0.88
C VAL A 31 -2.99 -7.63 1.37
N SER A 32 -2.19 -8.19 0.46
CA SER A 32 -1.08 -9.07 0.80
C SER A 32 0.00 -8.36 1.61
N GLU A 33 0.95 -9.09 2.19
CA GLU A 33 2.20 -8.49 2.59
C GLU A 33 2.89 -7.81 1.40
N MET A 34 3.81 -6.87 1.68
CA MET A 34 4.59 -6.26 0.60
C MET A 34 5.50 -7.29 -0.07
N VAL A 35 5.40 -7.37 -1.37
CA VAL A 35 6.15 -8.24 -2.27
C VAL A 35 7.23 -7.41 -2.94
N ALA A 36 8.50 -7.76 -2.74
CA ALA A 36 9.60 -7.05 -3.40
C ALA A 36 9.62 -7.39 -4.89
N SER A 37 9.29 -6.41 -5.74
CA SER A 37 9.09 -6.57 -7.18
C SER A 37 10.29 -7.19 -7.90
N GLU A 38 11.51 -6.74 -7.58
CA GLU A 38 12.74 -7.31 -8.14
C GLU A 38 12.92 -8.80 -7.80
N PHE A 39 12.62 -9.19 -6.55
CA PHE A 39 12.77 -10.57 -6.13
C PHE A 39 11.63 -11.47 -6.62
N LEU A 40 10.44 -10.91 -6.81
CA LEU A 40 9.33 -11.60 -7.48
C LEU A 40 9.73 -11.92 -8.93
N ALA A 41 10.24 -10.92 -9.66
CA ALA A 41 10.71 -11.09 -11.04
C ALA A 41 11.87 -12.11 -11.17
N LYS A 42 12.69 -12.25 -10.13
CA LYS A 42 13.75 -13.25 -10.05
C LYS A 42 13.28 -14.63 -9.55
N GLY A 43 12.01 -14.83 -9.32
CA GLY A 43 11.41 -16.12 -8.93
C GLY A 43 11.81 -16.61 -7.53
N LYS A 44 12.14 -15.70 -6.58
CA LYS A 44 12.45 -16.12 -5.20
C LYS A 44 11.23 -16.75 -4.54
N ALA A 45 11.35 -18.02 -4.13
CA ALA A 45 10.24 -18.83 -3.64
C ALA A 45 9.48 -18.23 -2.46
N ASP A 46 10.19 -17.64 -1.48
CA ASP A 46 9.60 -16.96 -0.32
C ASP A 46 8.80 -15.70 -0.71
N ILE A 47 9.22 -15.01 -1.76
CA ILE A 47 8.54 -13.82 -2.28
C ILE A 47 7.34 -14.22 -3.14
N VAL A 48 7.48 -15.25 -3.97
CA VAL A 48 6.37 -15.82 -4.75
C VAL A 48 5.25 -16.31 -3.81
N ALA A 49 5.60 -16.96 -2.70
CA ALA A 49 4.63 -17.40 -1.71
C ALA A 49 3.82 -16.25 -1.10
N LYS A 50 4.40 -15.05 -0.94
CA LYS A 50 3.67 -13.86 -0.44
C LYS A 50 2.63 -13.36 -1.44
N ALA A 51 2.87 -13.54 -2.73
CA ALA A 51 1.93 -13.18 -3.80
C ALA A 51 0.84 -14.23 -4.03
N SER A 52 0.82 -15.33 -3.30
CA SER A 52 -0.17 -16.41 -3.46
C SER A 52 -1.55 -16.03 -2.92
N GLY A 53 -2.57 -16.77 -3.32
CA GLY A 53 -3.95 -16.62 -2.82
C GLY A 53 -5.04 -16.72 -3.88
N VAL A 54 -4.69 -17.05 -5.13
CA VAL A 54 -5.66 -17.26 -6.21
C VAL A 54 -6.66 -18.36 -5.83
N GLY A 55 -7.95 -18.08 -6.05
CA GLY A 55 -9.04 -18.99 -5.70
C GLY A 55 -9.36 -19.09 -4.20
N GLU A 56 -8.60 -18.38 -3.35
CA GLU A 56 -8.79 -18.40 -1.89
C GLU A 56 -9.10 -17.01 -1.32
N ILE A 57 -8.54 -15.97 -1.92
CA ILE A 57 -8.72 -14.58 -1.50
C ILE A 57 -9.35 -13.81 -2.65
N GLU A 58 -10.53 -13.24 -2.44
CA GLU A 58 -11.24 -12.48 -3.47
C GLU A 58 -11.79 -11.15 -2.95
N PRO A 59 -11.44 -10.05 -3.64
CA PRO A 59 -10.47 -9.97 -4.74
C PRO A 59 -9.03 -10.15 -4.23
N LEU A 60 -8.16 -10.80 -5.03
CA LEU A 60 -6.74 -10.93 -4.70
C LEU A 60 -6.03 -9.61 -4.96
N VAL A 61 -5.52 -8.98 -3.90
CA VAL A 61 -4.75 -7.73 -3.96
C VAL A 61 -3.31 -8.01 -3.60
N ILE A 62 -2.39 -7.78 -4.53
CA ILE A 62 -0.94 -7.95 -4.33
C ILE A 62 -0.29 -6.59 -4.15
N GLN A 63 0.38 -6.38 -3.00
CA GLN A 63 1.12 -5.15 -2.76
C GLN A 63 2.58 -5.29 -3.18
N LEU A 64 3.02 -4.45 -4.12
CA LEU A 64 4.39 -4.39 -4.59
C LEU A 64 5.19 -3.30 -3.87
N VAL A 65 6.47 -3.58 -3.61
CA VAL A 65 7.46 -2.62 -3.14
C VAL A 65 8.72 -2.71 -3.99
N GLY A 66 9.22 -1.58 -4.46
CA GLY A 66 10.40 -1.50 -5.31
C GLY A 66 10.95 -0.09 -5.43
N ARG A 67 12.04 0.07 -6.18
CA ARG A 67 12.71 1.34 -6.44
C ARG A 67 13.05 1.56 -7.91
N GLU A 68 12.90 0.55 -8.74
CA GLU A 68 13.24 0.61 -10.16
C GLU A 68 11.99 0.32 -10.99
N ALA A 69 11.67 1.22 -11.92
CA ALA A 69 10.48 1.16 -12.77
C ALA A 69 10.34 -0.17 -13.50
N LYS A 70 11.44 -0.70 -14.06
CA LYS A 70 11.45 -1.99 -14.77
C LYS A 70 10.99 -3.15 -13.88
N TRP A 71 11.43 -3.18 -12.60
CA TRP A 71 11.02 -4.24 -11.68
C TRP A 71 9.61 -4.06 -11.16
N MET A 72 9.16 -2.81 -11.01
CA MET A 72 7.76 -2.53 -10.67
C MET A 72 6.82 -2.99 -11.78
N ALA A 73 7.14 -2.67 -13.04
CA ALA A 73 6.39 -3.13 -14.21
C ALA A 73 6.37 -4.66 -14.31
N GLU A 74 7.53 -5.31 -14.22
CA GLU A 74 7.62 -6.77 -14.32
C GLU A 74 6.93 -7.48 -13.15
N GLY A 75 7.09 -6.98 -11.92
CA GLY A 75 6.40 -7.52 -10.75
C GLY A 75 4.88 -7.36 -10.85
N ALA A 76 4.39 -6.26 -11.42
CA ALA A 76 2.97 -6.04 -11.65
C ALA A 76 2.41 -7.04 -12.70
N ARG A 77 3.09 -7.19 -13.83
CA ARG A 77 2.72 -8.15 -14.86
C ARG A 77 2.65 -9.59 -14.32
N LEU A 78 3.67 -10.02 -13.60
CA LEU A 78 3.70 -11.35 -12.99
C LEU A 78 2.60 -11.55 -11.94
N SER A 79 2.27 -10.50 -11.19
CA SER A 79 1.18 -10.56 -10.21
C SER A 79 -0.19 -10.67 -10.90
N GLU A 80 -0.42 -9.94 -11.99
CA GLU A 80 -1.63 -10.05 -12.81
C GLU A 80 -1.74 -11.43 -13.45
N GLU A 81 -0.67 -11.95 -14.04
CA GLU A 81 -0.62 -13.31 -14.60
C GLU A 81 -0.90 -14.39 -13.55
N ALA A 82 -0.45 -14.17 -12.31
CA ALA A 82 -0.77 -15.01 -11.17
C ALA A 82 -2.20 -14.81 -10.63
N GLY A 83 -3.04 -14.01 -11.28
CA GLY A 83 -4.46 -13.82 -10.96
C GLY A 83 -4.74 -12.70 -9.95
N ALA A 84 -3.84 -11.75 -9.74
CA ALA A 84 -4.16 -10.56 -8.95
C ALA A 84 -5.27 -9.75 -9.65
N ALA A 85 -6.31 -9.40 -8.89
CA ALA A 85 -7.40 -8.54 -9.34
C ALA A 85 -7.09 -7.05 -9.17
N ILE A 86 -6.12 -6.72 -8.29
CA ILE A 86 -5.67 -5.36 -8.01
C ILE A 86 -4.17 -5.40 -7.69
N ILE A 87 -3.42 -4.44 -8.20
CA ILE A 87 -2.01 -4.20 -7.82
C ILE A 87 -1.97 -2.98 -6.91
N ASP A 88 -1.42 -3.13 -5.71
CA ASP A 88 -1.22 -2.03 -4.78
C ASP A 88 0.26 -1.65 -4.69
N ILE A 89 0.57 -0.36 -4.70
CA ILE A 89 1.95 0.15 -4.62
C ILE A 89 2.24 0.60 -3.19
N ASN A 90 3.35 0.12 -2.60
CA ASN A 90 3.80 0.53 -1.28
C ASN A 90 4.74 1.74 -1.34
N MET A 91 4.26 2.89 -0.86
CA MET A 91 5.06 4.09 -0.59
C MET A 91 4.94 4.54 0.86
N GLY A 92 4.64 3.60 1.78
CA GLY A 92 4.39 3.91 3.19
C GLY A 92 5.26 3.15 4.18
N CYS A 93 5.93 2.07 3.81
CA CYS A 93 6.75 1.27 4.73
C CYS A 93 7.92 2.08 5.30
N PRO A 94 7.99 2.29 6.66
CA PRO A 94 9.03 3.10 7.28
C PRO A 94 10.27 2.29 7.70
N ALA A 95 10.27 0.97 7.51
CA ALA A 95 11.31 0.08 7.97
C ALA A 95 12.69 0.47 7.38
N ARG A 96 13.73 0.51 8.21
CA ARG A 96 15.08 0.91 7.78
C ARG A 96 15.60 0.08 6.60
N LYS A 97 15.36 -1.23 6.61
CA LYS A 97 15.76 -2.12 5.51
C LYS A 97 15.13 -1.73 4.15
N VAL A 98 13.88 -1.25 4.17
CA VAL A 98 13.16 -0.82 2.96
C VAL A 98 13.61 0.57 2.54
N THR A 99 13.66 1.53 3.48
CA THR A 99 14.01 2.92 3.19
C THR A 99 15.49 3.11 2.82
N ALA A 100 16.40 2.31 3.38
CA ALA A 100 17.81 2.29 2.98
C ALA A 100 17.97 1.80 1.53
N GLY A 101 17.05 0.96 1.05
CA GLY A 101 16.94 0.54 -0.35
C GLY A 101 16.19 1.53 -1.25
N LEU A 102 15.96 2.77 -0.81
CA LEU A 102 15.23 3.82 -1.55
C LEU A 102 13.82 3.40 -1.99
N SER A 103 13.17 2.52 -1.22
CA SER A 103 11.82 2.01 -1.46
C SER A 103 10.86 2.40 -0.34
N GLY A 104 9.58 2.07 -0.51
CA GLY A 104 8.55 2.35 0.49
C GLY A 104 8.43 3.85 0.77
N SER A 105 8.43 4.27 2.03
CA SER A 105 8.28 5.69 2.39
C SER A 105 9.47 6.58 2.01
N ALA A 106 10.63 6.02 1.59
CA ALA A 106 11.72 6.81 1.05
C ALA A 106 11.36 7.50 -0.28
N LEU A 107 10.42 6.95 -1.03
CA LEU A 107 9.90 7.52 -2.27
C LEU A 107 9.18 8.87 -2.04
N MET A 108 8.64 9.09 -0.84
CA MET A 108 8.07 10.40 -0.47
C MET A 108 9.08 11.55 -0.49
N ARG A 109 10.38 11.29 -0.63
CA ARG A 109 11.43 12.31 -0.74
C ARG A 109 11.71 12.77 -2.17
N ASN A 110 11.20 12.01 -3.16
CA ASN A 110 11.36 12.31 -4.58
C ASN A 110 10.08 11.90 -5.32
N LEU A 111 9.17 12.85 -5.50
CA LEU A 111 7.86 12.60 -6.11
C LEU A 111 7.93 12.30 -7.60
N ASP A 112 8.95 12.79 -8.30
CA ASP A 112 9.14 12.50 -9.73
C ASP A 112 9.47 11.02 -9.91
N HIS A 113 10.42 10.51 -9.11
CA HIS A 113 10.75 9.09 -9.11
C HIS A 113 9.58 8.22 -8.61
N ALA A 114 8.84 8.68 -7.59
CA ALA A 114 7.64 7.98 -7.13
C ALA A 114 6.61 7.86 -8.26
N LEU A 115 6.37 8.92 -9.02
CA LEU A 115 5.45 8.93 -10.16
C LEU A 115 5.92 8.00 -11.29
N GLU A 116 7.22 8.00 -11.61
CA GLU A 116 7.81 7.07 -12.59
C GLU A 116 7.46 5.61 -12.25
N LEU A 117 7.55 5.22 -10.96
CA LEU A 117 7.18 3.86 -10.54
C LEU A 117 5.69 3.58 -10.68
N VAL A 118 4.84 4.58 -10.39
CA VAL A 118 3.38 4.49 -10.57
C VAL A 118 3.04 4.28 -12.04
N GLU A 119 3.56 5.12 -12.92
CA GLU A 119 3.31 5.07 -14.37
C GLU A 119 3.79 3.74 -14.98
N ALA A 120 5.00 3.28 -14.57
CA ALA A 120 5.53 2.00 -15.02
C ALA A 120 4.66 0.81 -14.58
N THR A 121 4.09 0.89 -13.36
CA THR A 121 3.19 -0.15 -12.86
C THR A 121 1.87 -0.17 -13.63
N ILE A 122 1.25 1.01 -13.83
CA ILE A 122 -0.01 1.15 -14.57
C ILE A 122 0.16 0.70 -16.03
N GLY A 123 1.25 1.11 -16.68
CA GLY A 123 1.51 0.75 -18.07
C GLY A 123 1.77 -0.74 -18.31
N ALA A 124 2.01 -1.53 -17.25
CA ALA A 124 2.34 -2.95 -17.35
C ALA A 124 1.14 -3.90 -17.16
N VAL A 125 -0.01 -3.40 -16.68
CA VAL A 125 -1.18 -4.22 -16.30
C VAL A 125 -2.48 -3.63 -16.81
N THR A 126 -3.51 -4.46 -16.87
CA THR A 126 -4.88 -4.05 -17.21
C THR A 126 -5.80 -3.97 -15.98
N VAL A 127 -5.40 -4.58 -14.87
CA VAL A 127 -6.14 -4.53 -13.60
C VAL A 127 -5.93 -3.19 -12.90
N PRO A 128 -6.88 -2.77 -12.03
CA PRO A 128 -6.76 -1.56 -11.24
C PRO A 128 -5.44 -1.47 -10.46
N VAL A 129 -4.83 -0.28 -10.45
CA VAL A 129 -3.65 0.02 -9.63
C VAL A 129 -4.05 0.96 -8.49
N THR A 130 -3.61 0.65 -7.28
CA THR A 130 -3.83 1.44 -6.08
C THR A 130 -2.51 1.86 -5.43
N LEU A 131 -2.54 2.88 -4.60
CA LEU A 131 -1.35 3.43 -3.95
C LEU A 131 -1.56 3.57 -2.45
N LYS A 132 -0.67 2.99 -1.63
CA LYS A 132 -0.66 3.21 -0.20
C LYS A 132 0.60 3.96 0.23
N MET A 133 0.44 5.15 0.82
CA MET A 133 1.53 6.05 1.19
C MET A 133 1.40 6.59 2.62
N ARG A 134 2.37 7.41 3.05
CA ARG A 134 2.31 8.23 4.27
C ARG A 134 2.08 9.69 3.93
N LEU A 135 1.91 10.57 4.95
CA LEU A 135 1.77 12.02 4.77
C LEU A 135 2.99 12.66 4.08
N GLY A 136 4.15 12.06 4.25
CA GLY A 136 5.42 12.52 3.76
C GLY A 136 6.57 11.86 4.51
N TRP A 137 7.80 12.35 4.30
CA TRP A 137 8.98 11.87 5.01
C TRP A 137 9.03 12.35 6.46
N ASP A 138 8.82 13.64 6.68
CA ASP A 138 8.79 14.33 7.97
C ASP A 138 7.80 15.50 7.94
N PHE A 139 7.80 16.34 8.97
CA PHE A 139 6.90 17.48 9.04
C PHE A 139 7.27 18.64 8.10
N ASP A 140 8.52 18.69 7.64
CA ASP A 140 8.98 19.70 6.68
C ASP A 140 8.62 19.29 5.24
N CYS A 141 8.23 18.01 5.05
CA CYS A 141 7.92 17.41 3.75
C CYS A 141 6.59 16.62 3.82
N LEU A 142 5.46 17.36 3.94
CA LEU A 142 4.09 16.82 3.93
C LEU A 142 3.50 16.88 2.52
N ASN A 143 3.95 16.01 1.65
CA ASN A 143 3.70 16.07 0.21
C ASN A 143 2.70 15.01 -0.32
N ALA A 144 2.02 14.28 0.57
CA ALA A 144 0.98 13.33 0.17
C ALA A 144 -0.12 13.94 -0.73
N PRO A 145 -0.63 15.16 -0.49
CA PRO A 145 -1.65 15.75 -1.37
C PRO A 145 -1.15 15.97 -2.80
N GLU A 146 0.11 16.35 -2.98
CA GLU A 146 0.71 16.53 -4.29
C GLU A 146 0.87 15.19 -5.01
N LEU A 147 1.46 14.20 -4.33
CA LEU A 147 1.61 12.86 -4.92
C LEU A 147 0.25 12.25 -5.26
N ALA A 148 -0.79 12.45 -4.41
CA ALA A 148 -2.13 11.95 -4.67
C ALA A 148 -2.70 12.51 -5.97
N LYS A 149 -2.62 13.83 -6.20
CA LYS A 149 -3.09 14.46 -7.44
C LYS A 149 -2.35 13.94 -8.67
N ARG A 150 -1.04 13.80 -8.56
CA ARG A 150 -0.21 13.29 -9.67
C ARG A 150 -0.51 11.82 -9.98
N ALA A 151 -0.66 11.00 -8.94
CA ALA A 151 -1.00 9.58 -9.08
C ALA A 151 -2.41 9.37 -9.67
N GLU A 152 -3.40 10.17 -9.23
CA GLU A 152 -4.75 10.19 -9.80
C GLU A 152 -4.71 10.54 -11.30
N ALA A 153 -3.97 11.59 -11.66
CA ALA A 153 -3.80 11.99 -13.06
C ALA A 153 -3.11 10.91 -13.92
N ALA A 154 -2.25 10.08 -13.31
CA ALA A 154 -1.61 8.95 -13.97
C ALA A 154 -2.51 7.71 -14.09
N GLY A 155 -3.66 7.67 -13.39
CA GLY A 155 -4.63 6.57 -13.47
C GLY A 155 -4.69 5.65 -12.25
N VAL A 156 -4.16 6.06 -11.10
CA VAL A 156 -4.36 5.33 -9.83
C VAL A 156 -5.83 5.43 -9.40
N GLU A 157 -6.48 4.28 -9.15
CA GLU A 157 -7.92 4.23 -8.87
C GLU A 157 -8.28 4.42 -7.39
N MET A 158 -7.35 4.14 -6.47
CA MET A 158 -7.55 4.34 -5.04
C MET A 158 -6.24 4.72 -4.35
N ILE A 159 -6.33 5.68 -3.43
CA ILE A 159 -5.21 6.13 -2.63
C ILE A 159 -5.51 5.96 -1.14
N VAL A 160 -4.59 5.32 -0.41
CA VAL A 160 -4.68 5.15 1.03
C VAL A 160 -3.53 5.89 1.71
N VAL A 161 -3.85 6.85 2.58
CA VAL A 161 -2.85 7.62 3.30
C VAL A 161 -2.82 7.19 4.77
N HIS A 162 -1.66 6.72 5.24
CA HIS A 162 -1.41 6.60 6.66
C HIS A 162 -1.15 7.99 7.24
N GLY A 163 -1.98 8.43 8.19
CA GLY A 163 -1.97 9.77 8.78
C GLY A 163 -0.76 10.08 9.68
N ARG A 164 0.41 9.55 9.36
CA ARG A 164 1.73 9.83 9.96
C ARG A 164 2.79 10.01 8.89
N THR A 165 3.84 10.77 9.21
CA THR A 165 5.06 10.83 8.40
C THR A 165 5.91 9.57 8.61
N ARG A 166 6.94 9.37 7.77
CA ARG A 166 7.90 8.28 7.98
C ARG A 166 8.64 8.46 9.32
N ASN A 167 9.07 9.67 9.66
CA ASN A 167 9.86 9.93 10.87
C ASN A 167 9.05 9.76 12.16
N GLN A 168 7.74 9.94 12.14
CA GLN A 168 6.88 9.59 13.27
C GLN A 168 6.83 8.07 13.52
N PHE A 169 7.12 7.25 12.52
CA PHE A 169 7.06 5.80 12.60
C PHE A 169 5.70 5.29 13.07
N TYR A 170 5.51 5.03 14.36
CA TYR A 170 4.24 4.65 15.01
C TYR A 170 3.92 5.51 16.23
N THR A 171 4.67 6.59 16.46
CA THR A 171 4.51 7.49 17.60
C THR A 171 3.68 8.73 17.23
N GLY A 172 3.14 9.40 18.21
CA GLY A 172 2.35 10.61 18.05
C GLY A 172 0.92 10.35 17.53
N CYS A 173 0.14 11.41 17.46
CA CYS A 173 -1.24 11.37 16.94
C CYS A 173 -1.27 11.17 15.44
N LEU A 174 -2.35 10.55 14.97
CA LEU A 174 -2.67 10.51 13.54
C LEU A 174 -3.22 11.86 13.10
N LEU A 175 -2.77 12.34 11.95
CA LEU A 175 -3.42 13.45 11.27
C LEU A 175 -4.56 12.90 10.42
N TYR A 176 -5.77 13.28 10.74
CA TYR A 176 -6.96 12.95 9.95
C TYR A 176 -7.29 14.14 9.04
N THR A 177 -7.27 13.90 7.75
CA THR A 177 -7.62 14.92 6.74
C THR A 177 -9.11 15.04 6.49
N SER A 178 -9.88 14.03 6.92
CA SER A 178 -11.34 14.02 6.84
C SER A 178 -11.91 13.62 8.19
N PRO A 179 -12.94 14.33 8.70
CA PRO A 179 -13.59 13.95 9.95
C PRO A 179 -14.25 12.58 9.79
N SER A 180 -13.94 11.67 10.70
CA SER A 180 -14.60 10.37 10.76
C SER A 180 -15.75 10.40 11.79
N PRO A 181 -16.77 9.55 11.65
CA PRO A 181 -17.79 9.41 12.68
C PRO A 181 -17.23 9.05 14.06
N ARG A 182 -16.04 8.45 14.08
CA ARG A 182 -15.33 8.09 15.31
C ARG A 182 -14.74 9.32 16.00
N ASP A 183 -14.22 10.29 15.24
CA ASP A 183 -13.66 11.53 15.81
C ASP A 183 -14.75 12.36 16.52
N LYS A 184 -15.93 12.45 15.93
CA LYS A 184 -17.09 13.11 16.56
C LYS A 184 -17.55 12.41 17.85
N ARG A 185 -17.38 11.10 17.95
CA ARG A 185 -17.69 10.36 19.19
C ARG A 185 -16.65 10.61 20.27
N GLN A 186 -15.39 10.72 19.93
CA GLN A 186 -14.32 11.05 20.88
C GLN A 186 -14.50 12.44 21.48
N SER A 187 -14.94 13.42 20.68
CA SER A 187 -15.24 14.77 21.18
C SER A 187 -16.48 14.84 22.09
N ARG A 188 -17.29 13.78 22.13
CA ARG A 188 -18.50 13.69 22.97
C ARG A 188 -18.33 12.79 24.18
N MET A 189 -17.18 12.11 24.33
CA MET A 189 -16.90 11.45 25.59
C MET A 189 -16.67 12.52 26.66
N PRO A 190 -17.49 12.56 27.74
CA PRO A 190 -17.15 13.38 28.88
C PRO A 190 -15.76 12.96 29.34
N SER A 191 -14.90 13.90 29.63
CA SER A 191 -13.73 13.66 30.45
C SER A 191 -14.23 13.24 31.84
N SER A 192 -14.71 12.04 31.95
CA SER A 192 -15.00 11.44 33.23
C SER A 192 -13.68 11.02 33.78
N ALA A 193 -13.28 11.84 34.68
CA ALA A 193 -13.04 11.51 36.06
C ALA A 193 -12.27 10.22 36.25
#